data_e3f4a4b984a9391d3792247c15bf71ea
#
_entry.id   e3f4a4b984a9391d3792247c15bf71ea
#
_cell.length_a   1.000
_cell.length_b   1.000
_cell.length_c   1.000
_cell.angle_alpha   90.00
_cell.angle_beta   90.00
_cell.angle_gamma   90.00
#
_symmetry.space_group_name_H-M   'P 1'
#
loop_
_entity.id
_entity.type
_entity.pdbx_description
1 polymer ?
#
loop_
_entity_poly.entity_id
_entity_poly.type
_entity_poly.pdbx_seq_one_letter_code
_entity_poly.pdbx_strand_id
1 'polypeptide(L)'
;EILSEYPVVTGYHDLVVHDYGAGRRMISLHAEVPADGDLMEIHDAIDLIERRLSTELDCHAVIHMDPIATDDLLVNTTKAEIVRLLTENLAPGITIHDFRMVPGSVRTKVLFDAVIPLDVHLSDQEIILKIKNIILKKRDDLDVAVTIDRPYA
;
A
#
# COMPACT_ATOMS: atom_id res chain seq x y z
N GLU A 1 10.58 5.70 -10.55
CA GLU A 1 10.69 5.91 -12.02
C GLU A 1 10.51 4.60 -12.80
N ILE A 2 11.29 3.52 -12.57
CA ILE A 2 11.19 2.31 -13.40
C ILE A 2 9.78 1.71 -13.39
N LEU A 3 9.18 1.49 -12.21
CA LEU A 3 7.83 0.91 -12.12
C LEU A 3 6.76 1.77 -12.79
N SER A 4 6.90 3.09 -12.73
CA SER A 4 5.93 4.04 -13.30
C SER A 4 5.88 4.03 -14.84
N GLU A 5 6.84 3.38 -15.49
CA GLU A 5 6.87 3.21 -16.96
C GLU A 5 6.00 2.01 -17.42
N TYR A 6 5.55 1.19 -16.48
CA TYR A 6 4.74 0.00 -16.77
C TYR A 6 3.27 0.23 -16.37
N PRO A 7 2.36 0.41 -17.33
CA PRO A 7 0.95 0.75 -17.05
C PRO A 7 0.19 -0.30 -16.22
N VAL A 8 0.68 -1.54 -16.19
CA VAL A 8 0.11 -2.63 -15.39
C VAL A 8 0.34 -2.43 -13.89
N VAL A 9 1.35 -1.63 -13.51
CA VAL A 9 1.62 -1.29 -12.11
C VAL A 9 0.86 -0.01 -11.76
N THR A 10 -0.16 -0.13 -10.92
CA THR A 10 -1.02 0.99 -10.51
C THR A 10 -0.50 1.69 -9.25
N GLY A 11 0.33 1.01 -8.47
CA GLY A 11 0.98 1.53 -7.27
C GLY A 11 2.11 0.61 -6.82
N TYR A 12 2.92 1.09 -5.88
CA TYR A 12 3.95 0.25 -5.23
C TYR A 12 4.22 0.75 -3.81
N HIS A 13 4.60 -0.17 -2.92
CA HIS A 13 4.84 0.12 -1.50
C HIS A 13 5.82 -0.89 -0.89
N ASP A 14 6.13 -0.74 0.39
CA ASP A 14 6.98 -1.64 1.19
C ASP A 14 8.35 -1.93 0.56
N LEU A 15 8.97 -0.89 -0.03
CA LEU A 15 10.30 -1.01 -0.57
C LEU A 15 11.31 -1.23 0.57
N VAL A 16 11.93 -2.40 0.58
CA VAL A 16 13.00 -2.76 1.50
C VAL A 16 14.28 -3.02 0.73
N VAL A 17 15.37 -2.40 1.16
CA VAL A 17 16.71 -2.62 0.60
C VAL A 17 17.57 -3.29 1.65
N HIS A 18 18.05 -4.49 1.35
CA HIS A 18 19.02 -5.21 2.16
C HIS A 18 20.41 -5.08 1.55
N ASP A 19 21.36 -4.62 2.34
CA ASP A 19 22.76 -4.55 1.94
C ASP A 19 23.59 -5.56 2.76
N TYR A 20 24.09 -6.59 2.09
CA TYR A 20 24.93 -7.64 2.68
C TYR A 20 26.42 -7.43 2.35
N GLY A 21 26.80 -6.24 1.89
CA GLY A 21 28.16 -5.90 1.49
C GLY A 21 28.35 -5.83 -0.03
N ALA A 22 29.60 -5.64 -0.47
CA ALA A 22 29.92 -5.35 -1.85
C ALA A 22 29.34 -6.37 -2.84
N GLY A 23 28.49 -5.90 -3.77
CA GLY A 23 27.85 -6.70 -4.81
C GLY A 23 26.75 -7.65 -4.30
N ARG A 24 26.24 -7.45 -3.08
CA ARG A 24 25.19 -8.29 -2.49
C ARG A 24 24.03 -7.45 -1.94
N ARG A 25 23.41 -6.67 -2.80
CA ARG A 25 22.19 -5.94 -2.47
C ARG A 25 20.95 -6.70 -2.95
N MET A 26 19.92 -6.69 -2.13
CA MET A 26 18.62 -7.26 -2.44
C MET A 26 17.54 -6.21 -2.20
N ILE A 27 16.63 -6.10 -3.14
CA ILE A 27 15.45 -5.22 -3.05
C ILE A 27 14.22 -6.10 -3.06
N SER A 28 13.32 -5.86 -2.12
CA SER A 28 11.96 -6.37 -2.18
C SER A 28 10.96 -5.23 -2.13
N LEU A 29 9.87 -5.35 -2.87
CA LEU A 29 8.79 -4.40 -2.86
C LEU A 29 7.47 -5.07 -3.26
N HIS A 30 6.38 -4.41 -2.99
CA HIS A 30 5.04 -4.79 -3.42
C HIS A 30 4.62 -3.92 -4.61
N ALA A 31 3.98 -4.52 -5.62
CA ALA A 31 3.40 -3.82 -6.76
C ALA A 31 1.90 -4.11 -6.85
N GLU A 32 1.10 -3.06 -6.78
CA GLU A 32 -0.34 -3.12 -6.98
C GLU A 32 -0.63 -3.35 -8.48
N VAL A 33 -1.40 -4.40 -8.77
CA VAL A 33 -1.77 -4.80 -10.13
C VAL A 33 -3.28 -5.04 -10.24
N PRO A 34 -3.91 -4.89 -11.42
CA PRO A 34 -5.34 -5.17 -11.59
C PRO A 34 -5.68 -6.64 -11.27
N ALA A 35 -6.65 -6.87 -10.36
CA ALA A 35 -7.08 -8.22 -9.98
C ALA A 35 -7.82 -8.96 -11.11
N ASP A 36 -8.37 -8.24 -12.07
CA ASP A 36 -9.10 -8.74 -13.25
C ASP A 36 -8.24 -8.82 -14.52
N GLY A 37 -6.95 -8.44 -14.42
CA GLY A 37 -6.01 -8.51 -15.54
C GLY A 37 -5.60 -9.94 -15.90
N ASP A 38 -5.02 -10.11 -17.09
CA ASP A 38 -4.42 -11.39 -17.48
C ASP A 38 -3.20 -11.70 -16.62
N LEU A 39 -3.27 -12.77 -15.84
CA LEU A 39 -2.22 -13.15 -14.90
C LEU A 39 -0.86 -13.36 -15.59
N MET A 40 -0.86 -13.92 -16.80
CA MET A 40 0.39 -14.19 -17.51
C MET A 40 1.01 -12.90 -18.03
N GLU A 41 0.21 -11.96 -18.56
CA GLU A 41 0.69 -10.66 -19.02
C GLU A 41 1.24 -9.83 -17.84
N ILE A 42 0.54 -9.85 -16.70
CA ILE A 42 0.99 -9.18 -15.48
C ILE A 42 2.31 -9.77 -14.97
N HIS A 43 2.39 -11.11 -14.91
CA HIS A 43 3.60 -11.80 -14.47
C HIS A 43 4.80 -11.48 -15.37
N ASP A 44 4.62 -11.52 -16.70
CA ASP A 44 5.67 -11.19 -17.64
C ASP A 44 6.17 -9.74 -17.49
N ALA A 45 5.25 -8.81 -17.23
CA ALA A 45 5.61 -7.41 -16.97
C ALA A 45 6.42 -7.27 -15.67
N ILE A 46 6.01 -7.96 -14.60
CA ILE A 46 6.74 -7.97 -13.31
C ILE A 46 8.14 -8.57 -13.49
N ASP A 47 8.29 -9.68 -14.19
CA ASP A 47 9.59 -10.28 -14.50
C ASP A 47 10.52 -9.31 -15.25
N LEU A 48 9.96 -8.55 -16.20
CA LEU A 48 10.72 -7.53 -16.93
C LEU A 48 11.18 -6.40 -15.99
N ILE A 49 10.32 -5.96 -15.08
CA ILE A 49 10.66 -4.94 -14.07
C ILE A 49 11.75 -5.44 -13.14
N GLU A 50 11.65 -6.66 -12.62
CA GLU A 50 12.66 -7.27 -11.75
C GLU A 50 14.03 -7.36 -12.43
N ARG A 51 14.08 -7.82 -13.68
CA ARG A 51 15.31 -7.88 -14.48
C ARG A 51 15.91 -6.50 -14.70
N ARG A 52 15.08 -5.52 -14.99
CA ARG A 52 15.52 -4.15 -15.23
C ARG A 52 16.06 -3.51 -13.94
N LEU A 53 15.34 -3.65 -12.81
CA LEU A 53 15.81 -3.22 -11.49
C LEU A 53 17.14 -3.88 -11.14
N SER A 54 17.25 -5.19 -11.34
CA SER A 54 18.46 -5.94 -11.03
C SER A 54 19.66 -5.47 -11.87
N THR A 55 19.43 -5.15 -13.14
CA THR A 55 20.49 -4.70 -14.06
C THR A 55 20.89 -3.25 -13.79
N GLU A 56 19.93 -2.33 -13.66
CA GLU A 56 20.19 -0.89 -13.52
C GLU A 56 20.72 -0.51 -12.14
N LEU A 57 20.31 -1.26 -11.09
CA LEU A 57 20.70 -0.97 -9.69
C LEU A 57 21.77 -1.92 -9.15
N ASP A 58 22.25 -2.87 -9.94
CA ASP A 58 23.22 -3.90 -9.54
C ASP A 58 22.80 -4.59 -8.22
N CYS A 59 21.60 -5.20 -8.23
CA CYS A 59 21.01 -5.83 -7.07
C CYS A 59 20.18 -7.07 -7.47
N HIS A 60 19.71 -7.83 -6.51
CA HIS A 60 18.67 -8.84 -6.74
C HIS A 60 17.31 -8.23 -6.37
N ALA A 61 16.40 -8.06 -7.33
CA ALA A 61 15.08 -7.50 -7.10
C ALA A 61 14.02 -8.61 -7.08
N VAL A 62 13.10 -8.52 -6.11
CA VAL A 62 11.92 -9.38 -5.99
C VAL A 62 10.69 -8.49 -5.78
N ILE A 63 9.66 -8.71 -6.59
CA ILE A 63 8.41 -7.96 -6.53
C ILE A 63 7.27 -8.91 -6.15
N HIS A 64 6.62 -8.62 -5.04
CA HIS A 64 5.36 -9.27 -4.70
C HIS A 64 4.20 -8.57 -5.42
N MET A 65 3.38 -9.34 -6.13
CA MET A 65 2.19 -8.80 -6.80
C MET A 65 1.03 -8.72 -5.82
N ASP A 66 0.43 -7.53 -5.69
CA ASP A 66 -0.77 -7.30 -4.90
C ASP A 66 -1.96 -7.01 -5.83
N PRO A 67 -2.81 -8.02 -6.11
CA PRO A 67 -3.98 -7.82 -6.95
C PRO A 67 -5.00 -6.91 -6.26
N ILE A 68 -5.33 -5.77 -6.89
CA ILE A 68 -6.34 -4.83 -6.40
C ILE A 68 -7.56 -4.83 -7.31
N ALA A 69 -8.75 -4.75 -6.71
CA ALA A 69 -10.00 -4.58 -7.45
C ALA A 69 -10.12 -3.13 -7.94
N THR A 70 -9.67 -2.87 -9.17
CA THR A 70 -9.67 -1.53 -9.77
C THR A 70 -11.07 -1.00 -10.10
N ASP A 71 -12.04 -1.90 -10.32
CA ASP A 71 -13.38 -1.56 -10.80
C ASP A 71 -14.45 -1.47 -9.69
N ASP A 72 -14.10 -1.78 -8.44
CA ASP A 72 -15.06 -1.64 -7.33
C ASP A 72 -15.17 -0.16 -6.90
N LEU A 73 -16.20 0.51 -7.45
CA LEU A 73 -16.48 1.90 -7.15
C LEU A 73 -16.65 2.17 -5.65
N LEU A 74 -17.26 1.23 -4.92
CA LEU A 74 -17.47 1.37 -3.47
C LEU A 74 -16.13 1.31 -2.71
N VAL A 75 -15.27 0.37 -3.06
CA VAL A 75 -13.93 0.25 -2.47
C VAL A 75 -13.11 1.51 -2.75
N ASN A 76 -13.07 1.95 -4.01
CA ASN A 76 -12.30 3.12 -4.43
C ASN A 76 -12.79 4.42 -3.78
N THR A 77 -14.11 4.63 -3.73
CA THR A 77 -14.68 5.83 -3.10
C THR A 77 -14.48 5.83 -1.59
N THR A 78 -14.62 4.68 -0.93
CA THR A 78 -14.37 4.55 0.51
C THR A 78 -12.89 4.77 0.84
N LYS A 79 -11.96 4.20 0.06
CA LYS A 79 -10.52 4.45 0.20
C LYS A 79 -10.22 5.95 0.09
N ALA A 80 -10.70 6.60 -0.97
CA ALA A 80 -10.47 8.03 -1.20
C ALA A 80 -11.02 8.91 -0.05
N GLU A 81 -12.20 8.58 0.47
CA GLU A 81 -12.80 9.26 1.62
C GLU A 81 -11.94 9.11 2.87
N ILE A 82 -11.47 7.89 3.18
CA ILE A 82 -10.61 7.62 4.34
C ILE A 82 -9.29 8.36 4.22
N VAL A 83 -8.62 8.30 3.06
CA VAL A 83 -7.37 9.05 2.82
C VAL A 83 -7.57 10.53 3.07
N ARG A 84 -8.65 11.12 2.55
CA ARG A 84 -8.97 12.54 2.78
C ARG A 84 -9.17 12.84 4.28
N LEU A 85 -9.96 12.03 4.98
CA LEU A 85 -10.21 12.20 6.42
C LEU A 85 -8.92 12.15 7.25
N LEU A 86 -8.03 11.22 6.93
CA LEU A 86 -6.75 11.08 7.64
C LEU A 86 -5.78 12.21 7.32
N THR A 87 -5.70 12.64 6.06
CA THR A 87 -4.87 13.78 5.64
C THR A 87 -5.30 15.08 6.31
N GLU A 88 -6.61 15.31 6.42
CA GLU A 88 -7.16 16.53 7.01
C GLU A 88 -7.08 16.55 8.56
N ASN A 89 -7.16 15.40 9.23
CA ASN A 89 -7.36 15.33 10.69
C ASN A 89 -6.21 14.67 11.47
N LEU A 90 -5.28 14.02 10.81
CA LEU A 90 -4.15 13.34 11.48
C LEU A 90 -2.82 13.91 11.03
N ALA A 91 -2.43 13.71 9.77
CA ALA A 91 -1.23 14.32 9.20
C ALA A 91 -1.30 14.39 7.66
N PRO A 92 -0.81 15.47 7.03
CA PRO A 92 -0.61 15.51 5.59
C PRO A 92 0.45 14.48 5.18
N GLY A 93 0.28 13.86 4.03
CA GLY A 93 1.23 12.87 3.50
C GLY A 93 1.02 11.43 3.98
N ILE A 94 -0.04 11.14 4.75
CA ILE A 94 -0.46 9.76 5.02
C ILE A 94 -0.89 9.10 3.71
N THR A 95 -0.39 7.89 3.46
CA THR A 95 -0.84 7.03 2.36
C THR A 95 -1.44 5.73 2.89
N ILE A 96 -2.28 5.10 2.09
CA ILE A 96 -2.96 3.84 2.44
C ILE A 96 -2.67 2.79 1.38
N HIS A 97 -2.26 1.61 1.83
CA HIS A 97 -2.02 0.44 1.00
C HIS A 97 -2.88 -0.75 1.45
N ASP A 98 -2.94 -1.80 0.66
CA ASP A 98 -3.68 -3.03 0.95
C ASP A 98 -5.13 -2.82 1.40
N PHE A 99 -5.78 -1.81 0.85
CA PHE A 99 -7.14 -1.46 1.24
C PHE A 99 -8.13 -2.52 0.77
N ARG A 100 -8.82 -3.15 1.73
CA ARG A 100 -9.82 -4.18 1.48
C ARG A 100 -11.09 -3.91 2.26
N MET A 101 -12.23 -4.25 1.67
CA MET A 101 -13.53 -4.19 2.30
C MET A 101 -14.12 -5.60 2.39
N VAL A 102 -14.53 -6.01 3.59
CA VAL A 102 -15.16 -7.30 3.84
C VAL A 102 -16.56 -7.05 4.41
N PRO A 103 -17.62 -7.39 3.68
CA PRO A 103 -18.98 -7.25 4.18
C PRO A 103 -19.17 -8.06 5.47
N GLY A 104 -19.69 -7.41 6.50
CA GLY A 104 -20.07 -8.05 7.77
C GLY A 104 -21.59 -8.05 7.94
N SER A 105 -22.08 -8.77 8.96
CA SER A 105 -23.52 -8.84 9.24
C SER A 105 -24.15 -7.53 9.75
N VAL A 106 -23.36 -6.66 10.38
CA VAL A 106 -23.80 -5.38 10.95
C VAL A 106 -23.01 -4.22 10.39
N ARG A 107 -21.71 -4.39 10.21
CA ARG A 107 -20.79 -3.36 9.70
C ARG A 107 -19.88 -3.94 8.65
N THR A 108 -19.49 -3.11 7.69
CA THR A 108 -18.45 -3.50 6.73
C THR A 108 -17.09 -3.32 7.36
N LYS A 109 -16.28 -4.37 7.39
CA LYS A 109 -14.90 -4.29 7.86
C LYS A 109 -14.01 -3.72 6.78
N VAL A 110 -13.26 -2.68 7.11
CA VAL A 110 -12.19 -2.13 6.28
C VAL A 110 -10.84 -2.50 6.88
N LEU A 111 -9.95 -3.03 6.05
CA LEU A 111 -8.58 -3.40 6.42
C LEU A 111 -7.65 -2.62 5.52
N PHE A 112 -6.61 -2.03 6.09
CA PHE A 112 -5.59 -1.34 5.32
C PHE A 112 -4.33 -1.11 6.14
N ASP A 113 -3.24 -0.86 5.44
CA ASP A 113 -1.97 -0.43 6.00
C ASP A 113 -1.82 1.08 5.79
N ALA A 114 -1.46 1.80 6.85
CA ALA A 114 -1.27 3.24 6.83
C ALA A 114 0.20 3.58 6.98
N VAL A 115 0.79 4.20 5.95
CA VAL A 115 2.16 4.73 6.02
C VAL A 115 2.11 6.09 6.68
N ILE A 116 2.78 6.20 7.81
CA ILE A 116 2.79 7.40 8.64
C ILE A 116 4.07 8.20 8.40
N PRO A 117 3.96 9.50 8.08
CA PRO A 117 5.12 10.36 7.92
C PRO A 117 6.04 10.39 9.13
N LEU A 118 7.35 10.52 8.91
CA LEU A 118 8.39 10.46 9.96
C LEU A 118 8.29 11.58 11.00
N ASP A 119 7.67 12.69 10.67
CA ASP A 119 7.43 13.83 11.56
C ASP A 119 6.26 13.62 12.55
N VAL A 120 5.54 12.51 12.42
CA VAL A 120 4.47 12.14 13.38
C VAL A 120 5.07 11.35 14.54
N HIS A 121 5.32 12.03 15.65
CA HIS A 121 5.95 11.49 16.86
C HIS A 121 4.95 10.87 17.85
N LEU A 122 4.03 10.06 17.37
CA LEU A 122 3.08 9.29 18.19
C LEU A 122 3.44 7.81 18.13
N SER A 123 3.08 7.07 19.18
CA SER A 123 3.18 5.60 19.14
C SER A 123 2.16 5.00 18.16
N ASP A 124 2.45 3.81 17.66
CA ASP A 124 1.54 3.14 16.72
C ASP A 124 0.16 2.89 17.31
N GLN A 125 0.09 2.59 18.62
CA GLN A 125 -1.18 2.42 19.33
C GLN A 125 -2.00 3.72 19.38
N GLU A 126 -1.36 4.86 19.63
CA GLU A 126 -2.03 6.16 19.63
C GLU A 126 -2.52 6.53 18.24
N ILE A 127 -1.73 6.22 17.20
CA ILE A 127 -2.11 6.46 15.80
C ILE A 127 -3.31 5.60 15.42
N ILE A 128 -3.29 4.30 15.75
CA ILE A 128 -4.42 3.38 15.49
C ILE A 128 -5.71 3.90 16.13
N LEU A 129 -5.64 4.33 17.40
CA LEU A 129 -6.80 4.89 18.10
C LEU A 129 -7.31 6.17 17.44
N LYS A 130 -6.41 7.06 17.03
CA LYS A 130 -6.79 8.30 16.31
C LYS A 130 -7.42 8.00 14.97
N ILE A 131 -6.85 7.11 14.16
CA ILE A 131 -7.39 6.68 12.87
C ILE A 131 -8.81 6.13 13.03
N LYS A 132 -9.00 5.19 13.96
CA LYS A 132 -10.33 4.64 14.27
C LYS A 132 -11.33 5.73 14.66
N ASN A 133 -10.96 6.62 15.54
CA ASN A 133 -11.83 7.70 16.00
C ASN A 133 -12.19 8.70 14.88
N ILE A 134 -11.23 9.03 14.01
CA ILE A 134 -11.47 9.93 12.87
C ILE A 134 -12.47 9.30 11.90
N ILE A 135 -12.26 8.04 11.53
CA ILE A 135 -13.12 7.33 10.57
C ILE A 135 -14.52 7.13 11.17
N LEU A 136 -14.61 6.59 12.39
CA LEU A 136 -15.89 6.23 13.00
C LEU A 136 -16.78 7.43 13.32
N LYS A 137 -16.23 8.62 13.47
CA LYS A 137 -17.03 9.86 13.60
C LYS A 137 -17.83 10.20 12.34
N LYS A 138 -17.41 9.73 11.18
CA LYS A 138 -18.06 10.01 9.88
C LYS A 138 -18.73 8.78 9.27
N ARG A 139 -18.18 7.60 9.58
CA ARG A 139 -18.58 6.30 9.02
C ARG A 139 -18.75 5.28 10.13
N ASP A 140 -19.84 5.40 10.88
CA ASP A 140 -20.21 4.46 11.96
C ASP A 140 -20.66 3.09 11.44
N ASP A 141 -20.89 2.97 10.14
CA ASP A 141 -21.16 1.74 9.40
C ASP A 141 -19.91 0.86 9.17
N LEU A 142 -18.72 1.39 9.45
CA LEU A 142 -17.47 0.67 9.25
C LEU A 142 -16.93 0.06 10.56
N ASP A 143 -16.20 -1.06 10.42
CA ASP A 143 -15.30 -1.62 11.42
C ASP A 143 -13.87 -1.53 10.88
N VAL A 144 -12.98 -0.84 11.61
CA VAL A 144 -11.65 -0.45 11.09
C VAL A 144 -10.56 -1.33 11.70
N ALA A 145 -9.84 -2.05 10.84
CA ALA A 145 -8.60 -2.74 11.17
C ALA A 145 -7.46 -2.09 10.38
N VAL A 146 -6.49 -1.52 11.07
CA VAL A 146 -5.37 -0.81 10.46
C VAL A 146 -4.04 -1.30 11.03
N THR A 147 -3.07 -1.52 10.15
CA THR A 147 -1.66 -1.73 10.46
C THR A 147 -0.90 -0.42 10.24
N ILE A 148 0.09 -0.14 11.05
CA ILE A 148 0.92 1.06 10.89
C ILE A 148 2.24 0.67 10.26
N ASP A 149 2.54 1.31 9.12
CA ASP A 149 3.83 1.25 8.48
C ASP A 149 4.59 2.57 8.66
N ARG A 150 5.89 2.45 8.89
CA ARG A 150 6.78 3.59 8.95
C ARG A 150 7.81 3.46 7.85
N PRO A 151 7.99 4.51 7.02
CA PRO A 151 9.03 4.48 6.00
C PRO A 151 10.39 4.30 6.70
N TYR A 152 11.23 3.45 6.14
CA TYR A 152 12.61 3.31 6.59
C TYR A 152 13.35 4.61 6.30
N ALA A 153 14.02 5.15 7.32
CA ALA A 153 14.83 6.35 7.21
C ALA A 153 16.15 6.09 6.48
#